data_4eea83eae3d56bf2378975cb291ef3da
#
_entry.id   4eea83eae3d56bf2378975cb291ef3da
#
_cell.length_a   1.000
_cell.length_b   1.000
_cell.length_c   1.000
_cell.angle_alpha   90.00
_cell.angle_beta   90.00
_cell.angle_gamma   90.00
#
_symmetry.space_group_name_H-M   'P 1'
#
loop_
_entity.id
_entity.type
_entity.pdbx_description
1 polymer ?
#
loop_
_entity_poly.entity_id
_entity_poly.type
_entity_poly.pdbx_seq_one_letter_code
_entity_poly.pdbx_strand_id
1 'polypeptide(L)'
;VKDGQEQTLDLIEDDLVFITNGCCTDTSCYGDQTHAPDLSGIHNGCGESWDMWKAIARQAQHGEYGNPDAFCSDVEATNWMSATVATADEEIIRHIMNICKRDPRAGKVTTGGIVTVKDSVDHWYLSWTINRQPQFKSQDKNTVLVWVYGLHTDCEGNYVRKPMRECTGEEICQEWLYHIGVPEDRIAELAANACN
;
A
#
# COMPACT_ATOMS: atom_id res chain seq x y z
N VAL A 1 11.51 5.74 -27.28
CA VAL A 1 12.98 5.67 -27.35
C VAL A 1 13.40 4.29 -26.87
N LYS A 2 14.23 3.59 -27.63
CA LYS A 2 14.82 2.31 -27.26
C LYS A 2 16.34 2.42 -27.36
N ASP A 3 17.03 2.06 -26.30
CA ASP A 3 18.50 2.15 -26.21
C ASP A 3 19.05 3.56 -26.56
N GLY A 4 18.33 4.62 -26.14
CA GLY A 4 18.68 6.01 -26.41
C GLY A 4 18.37 6.50 -27.84
N GLN A 5 17.74 5.69 -28.69
CA GLN A 5 17.37 6.04 -30.06
C GLN A 5 15.85 6.18 -30.19
N GLU A 6 15.42 7.21 -30.90
CA GLU A 6 14.04 7.37 -31.32
C GLU A 6 13.65 6.26 -32.30
N GLN A 7 12.54 5.58 -32.03
CA GLN A 7 11.96 4.57 -32.90
C GLN A 7 10.50 4.91 -33.17
N THR A 8 10.09 4.77 -34.41
CA THR A 8 8.70 4.90 -34.84
C THR A 8 8.15 3.51 -35.13
N LEU A 9 6.94 3.25 -34.64
CA LEU A 9 6.14 2.09 -35.00
C LEU A 9 4.98 2.57 -35.85
N ASP A 10 4.85 2.05 -37.05
CA ASP A 10 3.69 2.31 -37.90
C ASP A 10 2.55 1.39 -37.47
N LEU A 11 1.39 1.99 -37.24
CA LEU A 11 0.18 1.27 -36.85
C LEU A 11 -0.81 1.22 -38.04
N ILE A 12 -1.53 0.12 -38.12
CA ILE A 12 -2.65 -0.05 -39.06
C ILE A 12 -3.99 0.03 -38.31
N GLU A 13 -5.08 0.14 -39.03
CA GLU A 13 -6.44 0.34 -38.45
C GLU A 13 -6.86 -0.76 -37.46
N ASP A 14 -6.38 -1.97 -37.65
CA ASP A 14 -6.69 -3.12 -36.80
C ASP A 14 -5.76 -3.26 -35.58
N ASP A 15 -4.75 -2.42 -35.42
CA ASP A 15 -3.85 -2.46 -34.28
C ASP A 15 -4.48 -1.84 -33.03
N LEU A 16 -4.26 -2.48 -31.88
CA LEU A 16 -4.67 -1.97 -30.59
C LEU A 16 -3.45 -1.57 -29.78
N VAL A 17 -3.45 -0.33 -29.30
CA VAL A 17 -2.38 0.20 -28.43
C VAL A 17 -2.91 0.38 -27.02
N PHE A 18 -2.27 -0.29 -26.05
CA PHE A 18 -2.58 -0.15 -24.63
C PHE A 18 -1.44 0.64 -23.97
N ILE A 19 -1.77 1.77 -23.35
CA ILE A 19 -0.82 2.65 -22.67
C ILE A 19 -1.15 2.68 -21.18
N THR A 20 -0.21 2.24 -20.34
CA THR A 20 -0.28 2.44 -18.90
C THR A 20 0.34 3.78 -18.57
N ASN A 21 -0.49 4.79 -18.39
CA ASN A 21 -0.08 6.17 -18.23
C ASN A 21 -0.36 6.66 -16.80
N GLY A 22 0.69 7.08 -16.11
CA GLY A 22 0.62 7.56 -14.74
C GLY A 22 0.38 6.46 -13.71
N CYS A 23 1.10 6.48 -12.62
CA CYS A 23 0.96 5.52 -11.54
C CYS A 23 1.33 6.17 -10.21
N CYS A 24 0.43 6.09 -9.23
CA CYS A 24 0.70 6.63 -7.88
C CYS A 24 1.83 5.89 -7.14
N THR A 25 2.27 4.74 -7.65
CA THR A 25 3.39 3.97 -7.09
C THR A 25 4.72 4.20 -7.81
N ASP A 26 4.75 5.07 -8.81
CA ASP A 26 5.94 5.33 -9.63
C ASP A 26 7.07 5.99 -8.81
N THR A 27 6.71 6.74 -7.79
CA THR A 27 7.62 7.42 -6.86
C THR A 27 7.62 6.79 -5.47
N SER A 28 7.37 5.48 -5.37
CA SER A 28 7.35 4.79 -4.08
C SER A 28 8.71 4.82 -3.40
N CYS A 29 8.70 5.05 -2.10
CA CYS A 29 9.83 4.82 -1.21
C CYS A 29 9.49 3.73 -0.20
N TYR A 30 10.49 3.15 0.41
CA TYR A 30 10.33 1.99 1.28
C TYR A 30 10.94 2.25 2.66
N GLY A 31 10.24 1.79 3.68
CA GLY A 31 10.75 1.59 5.03
C GLY A 31 10.93 0.10 5.31
N ASP A 32 11.30 -0.21 6.52
CA ASP A 32 11.39 -1.57 7.04
C ASP A 32 10.85 -1.64 8.48
N GLN A 33 11.05 -2.77 9.15
CA GLN A 33 10.62 -3.00 10.53
C GLN A 33 11.02 -1.85 11.47
N THR A 34 12.22 -1.28 11.32
CA THR A 34 12.83 -0.36 12.24
C THR A 34 13.08 1.04 11.69
N HIS A 35 12.87 1.23 10.42
CA HIS A 35 13.08 2.51 9.74
C HIS A 35 11.83 2.96 9.00
N ALA A 36 11.45 4.21 9.21
CA ALA A 36 10.44 4.86 8.38
C ALA A 36 10.96 5.08 6.95
N PRO A 37 10.07 5.18 5.94
CA PRO A 37 10.48 5.46 4.57
C PRO A 37 11.12 6.86 4.45
N ASP A 38 12.16 6.97 3.61
CA ASP A 38 12.76 8.27 3.28
C ASP A 38 11.92 8.98 2.21
N LEU A 39 11.26 10.06 2.61
CA LEU A 39 10.38 10.85 1.75
C LEU A 39 11.13 11.92 0.93
N SER A 40 12.43 12.10 1.11
CA SER A 40 13.20 13.20 0.51
C SER A 40 13.23 13.18 -1.02
N GLY A 41 13.02 12.00 -1.64
CA GLY A 41 12.96 11.82 -3.08
C GLY A 41 11.56 11.96 -3.70
N ILE A 42 10.52 12.18 -2.88
CA ILE A 42 9.15 12.25 -3.38
C ILE A 42 8.75 13.71 -3.62
N HIS A 43 8.35 14.01 -4.85
CA HIS A 43 7.88 15.33 -5.23
C HIS A 43 6.86 15.28 -6.36
N ASN A 44 6.10 16.36 -6.47
CA ASN A 44 5.02 16.50 -7.42
C ASN A 44 5.47 16.22 -8.85
N GLY A 45 4.72 15.40 -9.53
CA GLY A 45 4.87 15.12 -10.95
C GLY A 45 6.14 14.41 -11.35
N CYS A 46 6.87 13.78 -10.40
CA CYS A 46 8.01 12.94 -10.75
C CYS A 46 7.57 11.50 -11.04
N GLY A 47 8.38 10.81 -11.87
CA GLY A 47 8.16 9.44 -12.27
C GLY A 47 8.00 9.27 -13.78
N GLU A 48 8.58 8.19 -14.31
CA GLU A 48 8.62 7.93 -15.76
C GLU A 48 7.24 7.76 -16.39
N SER A 49 6.29 7.16 -15.66
CA SER A 49 4.91 6.98 -16.14
C SER A 49 4.17 8.31 -16.27
N TRP A 50 4.39 9.24 -15.33
CA TRP A 50 3.85 10.60 -15.40
C TRP A 50 4.49 11.40 -16.53
N ASP A 51 5.79 11.28 -16.72
CA ASP A 51 6.51 11.95 -17.80
C ASP A 51 6.03 11.45 -19.17
N MET A 52 5.78 10.17 -19.31
CA MET A 52 5.19 9.59 -20.52
C MET A 52 3.80 10.17 -20.78
N TRP A 53 2.91 10.21 -19.80
CA TRP A 53 1.56 10.77 -19.98
C TRP A 53 1.61 12.27 -20.27
N LYS A 54 2.47 13.03 -19.59
CA LYS A 54 2.68 14.45 -19.90
C LYS A 54 3.18 14.66 -21.35
N ALA A 55 4.07 13.78 -21.83
CA ALA A 55 4.58 13.84 -23.20
C ALA A 55 3.45 13.56 -24.21
N ILE A 56 2.59 12.60 -23.95
CA ILE A 56 1.41 12.29 -24.79
C ILE A 56 0.42 13.46 -24.75
N ALA A 57 0.07 13.96 -23.57
CA ALA A 57 -0.89 15.03 -23.39
C ALA A 57 -0.48 16.34 -24.08
N ARG A 58 0.83 16.64 -24.12
CA ARG A 58 1.36 17.81 -24.86
C ARG A 58 1.13 17.74 -26.36
N GLN A 59 0.88 16.57 -26.95
CA GLN A 59 0.59 16.42 -28.36
C GLN A 59 -0.88 16.67 -28.71
N ALA A 60 -1.75 16.66 -27.73
CA ALA A 60 -3.17 16.94 -27.91
C ALA A 60 -3.43 18.44 -28.05
N GLN A 61 -4.28 18.81 -29.02
CA GLN A 61 -4.67 20.24 -29.19
C GLN A 61 -5.83 20.63 -28.29
N HIS A 62 -6.65 19.66 -27.83
CA HIS A 62 -7.90 19.93 -27.11
C HIS A 62 -8.09 19.03 -25.88
N GLY A 63 -6.99 18.52 -25.30
CA GLY A 63 -7.07 17.69 -24.09
C GLY A 63 -7.60 16.27 -24.32
N GLU A 64 -7.54 15.78 -25.54
CA GLU A 64 -8.01 14.44 -25.93
C GLU A 64 -7.32 13.32 -25.15
N TYR A 65 -6.09 13.55 -24.68
CA TYR A 65 -5.30 12.58 -23.92
C TYR A 65 -5.30 12.85 -22.40
N GLY A 66 -6.27 13.65 -21.93
CA GLY A 66 -6.48 13.95 -20.53
C GLY A 66 -5.52 15.00 -19.95
N ASN A 67 -5.61 15.20 -18.64
CA ASN A 67 -4.81 16.14 -17.89
C ASN A 67 -3.99 15.44 -16.80
N PRO A 68 -2.73 15.08 -17.05
CA PRO A 68 -1.90 14.40 -16.05
C PRO A 68 -1.66 15.24 -14.78
N ASP A 69 -1.60 16.58 -14.89
CA ASP A 69 -1.34 17.44 -13.75
C ASP A 69 -2.47 17.39 -12.71
N ALA A 70 -3.69 17.08 -13.10
CA ALA A 70 -4.79 16.86 -12.16
C ALA A 70 -4.56 15.67 -11.21
N PHE A 71 -3.63 14.78 -11.54
CA PHE A 71 -3.34 13.56 -10.77
C PHE A 71 -1.98 13.57 -10.09
N CYS A 72 -1.00 14.30 -10.61
CA CYS A 72 0.37 14.26 -10.10
C CYS A 72 0.92 15.62 -9.62
N SER A 73 0.10 16.68 -9.57
CA SER A 73 0.54 18.00 -9.12
C SER A 73 0.52 18.18 -7.60
N ASP A 74 -0.13 17.28 -6.87
CA ASP A 74 -0.23 17.33 -5.41
C ASP A 74 -0.05 15.91 -4.81
N VAL A 75 1.21 15.55 -4.59
CA VAL A 75 1.57 14.25 -4.04
C VAL A 75 1.15 14.13 -2.57
N GLU A 76 1.10 15.24 -1.84
CA GLU A 76 0.65 15.26 -0.45
C GLU A 76 -0.83 14.87 -0.31
N ALA A 77 -1.67 15.32 -1.24
CA ALA A 77 -3.10 14.99 -1.24
C ALA A 77 -3.40 13.59 -1.82
N THR A 78 -2.49 12.99 -2.56
CA THR A 78 -2.74 11.74 -3.30
C THR A 78 -1.92 10.55 -2.81
N ASN A 79 -1.03 10.74 -1.84
CA ASN A 79 -0.22 9.65 -1.32
C ASN A 79 -1.04 8.71 -0.43
N TRP A 80 -0.58 7.49 -0.34
CA TRP A 80 -1.07 6.45 0.57
C TRP A 80 0.10 5.57 0.99
N MET A 81 -0.06 4.84 2.07
CA MET A 81 0.99 3.99 2.59
C MET A 81 0.46 2.60 2.91
N SER A 82 1.27 1.59 2.69
CA SER A 82 0.95 0.23 3.06
C SER A 82 2.14 -0.49 3.68
N ALA A 83 1.83 -1.50 4.50
CA ALA A 83 2.79 -2.44 5.04
C ALA A 83 2.28 -3.87 4.87
N THR A 84 3.20 -4.82 4.77
CA THR A 84 2.88 -6.24 4.87
C THR A 84 3.35 -6.75 6.21
N VAL A 85 2.41 -7.14 7.05
CA VAL A 85 2.70 -7.78 8.34
C VAL A 85 2.78 -9.28 8.12
N ALA A 86 3.89 -9.90 8.52
CA ALA A 86 4.08 -11.34 8.53
C ALA A 86 4.03 -11.85 9.96
N THR A 87 3.16 -12.81 10.26
CA THR A 87 3.04 -13.36 11.62
C THR A 87 2.75 -14.85 11.61
N ALA A 88 3.28 -15.56 12.58
CA ALA A 88 2.90 -16.92 12.94
C ALA A 88 2.40 -17.00 14.40
N ASP A 89 2.20 -15.84 15.03
CA ASP A 89 1.80 -15.75 16.43
C ASP A 89 0.34 -16.17 16.62
N GLU A 90 0.11 -17.13 17.52
CA GLU A 90 -1.21 -17.70 17.78
C GLU A 90 -2.17 -16.71 18.47
N GLU A 91 -1.67 -15.73 19.20
CA GLU A 91 -2.49 -14.69 19.80
C GLU A 91 -3.04 -13.75 18.75
N ILE A 92 -2.19 -13.28 17.83
CA ILE A 92 -2.59 -12.45 16.68
C ILE A 92 -3.59 -13.21 15.81
N ILE A 93 -3.31 -14.47 15.50
CA ILE A 93 -4.20 -15.31 14.69
C ILE A 93 -5.58 -15.48 15.36
N ARG A 94 -5.65 -15.63 16.68
CA ARG A 94 -6.94 -15.66 17.40
C ARG A 94 -7.72 -14.35 17.24
N HIS A 95 -7.07 -13.18 17.30
CA HIS A 95 -7.73 -11.90 17.07
C HIS A 95 -8.27 -11.78 15.65
N ILE A 96 -7.49 -12.20 14.65
CA ILE A 96 -7.94 -12.28 13.25
C ILE A 96 -9.18 -13.19 13.14
N MET A 97 -9.14 -14.38 13.74
CA MET A 97 -10.26 -15.33 13.73
C MET A 97 -11.50 -14.79 14.43
N ASN A 98 -11.36 -14.01 15.49
CA ASN A 98 -12.47 -13.36 16.18
C ASN A 98 -13.24 -12.39 15.28
N ILE A 99 -12.53 -11.71 14.36
CA ILE A 99 -13.11 -10.78 13.39
C ILE A 99 -13.63 -11.53 12.17
N CYS A 100 -12.78 -12.33 11.53
CA CYS A 100 -13.06 -12.96 10.24
C CYS A 100 -13.88 -14.23 10.35
N LYS A 101 -13.99 -14.84 11.54
CA LYS A 101 -14.63 -16.13 11.80
C LYS A 101 -14.04 -17.29 10.98
N ARG A 102 -12.78 -17.16 10.57
CA ARG A 102 -12.04 -18.12 9.76
C ARG A 102 -10.57 -18.15 10.18
N ASP A 103 -9.99 -19.34 10.19
CA ASP A 103 -8.54 -19.49 10.32
C ASP A 103 -7.87 -19.05 9.01
N PRO A 104 -6.98 -18.04 9.03
CA PRO A 104 -6.30 -17.57 7.84
C PRO A 104 -5.42 -18.65 7.18
N ARG A 105 -4.98 -19.65 7.93
CA ARG A 105 -4.14 -20.77 7.46
C ARG A 105 -4.94 -21.88 6.75
N ALA A 106 -6.26 -21.82 6.74
CA ALA A 106 -7.12 -22.86 6.18
C ALA A 106 -7.14 -22.93 4.64
N GLY A 107 -6.27 -22.19 3.94
CA GLY A 107 -6.16 -22.22 2.48
C GLY A 107 -7.34 -21.59 1.74
N LYS A 108 -8.13 -20.74 2.41
CA LYS A 108 -9.26 -20.00 1.87
C LYS A 108 -9.05 -18.50 2.06
N VAL A 109 -9.75 -17.68 1.28
CA VAL A 109 -9.78 -16.23 1.49
C VAL A 109 -10.33 -15.93 2.89
N THR A 110 -9.60 -15.17 3.69
CA THR A 110 -9.91 -14.93 5.10
C THR A 110 -10.88 -13.77 5.27
N THR A 111 -10.54 -12.59 4.74
CA THR A 111 -11.36 -11.39 4.92
C THR A 111 -12.54 -11.31 3.95
N GLY A 112 -12.49 -12.01 2.83
CA GLY A 112 -13.51 -11.95 1.78
C GLY A 112 -13.55 -10.60 1.03
N GLY A 113 -12.77 -9.63 1.44
CA GLY A 113 -12.63 -8.29 0.92
C GLY A 113 -11.74 -7.47 1.85
N ILE A 114 -11.86 -6.15 1.76
CA ILE A 114 -11.11 -5.22 2.61
C ILE A 114 -11.89 -5.01 3.91
N VAL A 115 -11.18 -5.05 5.04
CA VAL A 115 -11.70 -4.66 6.36
C VAL A 115 -11.28 -3.22 6.63
N THR A 116 -12.22 -2.30 6.56
CA THR A 116 -11.99 -0.89 6.90
C THR A 116 -12.30 -0.66 8.37
N VAL A 117 -11.37 -0.01 9.06
CA VAL A 117 -11.49 0.32 10.47
C VAL A 117 -12.26 1.64 10.62
N LYS A 118 -13.48 1.59 11.11
CA LYS A 118 -14.35 2.77 11.22
C LYS A 118 -13.80 3.86 12.14
N ASP A 119 -13.20 3.46 13.26
CA ASP A 119 -12.69 4.40 14.26
C ASP A 119 -11.40 5.11 13.81
N SER A 120 -10.82 4.70 12.68
CA SER A 120 -9.62 5.32 12.09
C SER A 120 -9.92 6.34 10.99
N VAL A 121 -11.20 6.66 10.71
CA VAL A 121 -11.60 7.53 9.58
C VAL A 121 -10.99 8.95 9.69
N ASP A 122 -10.96 9.50 10.91
CA ASP A 122 -10.36 10.81 11.18
C ASP A 122 -8.86 10.74 11.56
N HIS A 123 -8.28 9.54 11.41
CA HIS A 123 -6.89 9.20 11.69
C HIS A 123 -6.24 8.67 10.42
N TRP A 124 -5.55 7.52 10.45
CA TRP A 124 -4.89 6.95 9.27
C TRP A 124 -5.87 6.47 8.19
N TYR A 125 -7.17 6.38 8.46
CA TYR A 125 -8.16 5.72 7.62
C TYR A 125 -7.69 4.32 7.22
N LEU A 126 -7.39 3.53 8.25
CA LEU A 126 -6.72 2.25 8.15
C LEU A 126 -7.67 1.18 7.60
N SER A 127 -7.13 0.38 6.71
CA SER A 127 -7.80 -0.82 6.19
C SER A 127 -6.80 -1.97 6.09
N TRP A 128 -7.31 -3.19 6.10
CA TRP A 128 -6.46 -4.37 5.98
C TRP A 128 -7.16 -5.51 5.26
N THR A 129 -6.37 -6.46 4.74
CA THR A 129 -6.89 -7.66 4.08
C THR A 129 -5.93 -8.83 4.22
N ILE A 130 -6.51 -10.03 4.24
CA ILE A 130 -5.76 -11.29 4.20
C ILE A 130 -6.29 -12.10 3.04
N ASN A 131 -5.46 -12.22 2.02
CA ASN A 131 -5.72 -13.08 0.87
C ASN A 131 -5.61 -14.56 1.26
N ARG A 132 -5.89 -15.44 0.32
CA ARG A 132 -5.68 -16.88 0.50
C ARG A 132 -4.22 -17.16 0.85
N GLN A 133 -3.99 -17.90 1.93
CA GLN A 133 -2.65 -18.34 2.38
C GLN A 133 -2.40 -19.81 2.04
N PRO A 134 -1.16 -20.22 1.76
CA PRO A 134 -0.02 -19.36 1.55
C PRO A 134 -0.17 -18.52 0.27
N GLN A 135 0.35 -17.31 0.29
CA GLN A 135 0.31 -16.39 -0.86
C GLN A 135 1.46 -16.67 -1.83
N PHE A 136 2.59 -17.12 -1.31
CA PHE A 136 3.79 -17.46 -2.07
C PHE A 136 4.19 -18.93 -1.89
N LYS A 137 4.81 -19.52 -2.92
CA LYS A 137 5.25 -20.94 -2.89
C LYS A 137 6.27 -21.23 -1.78
N SER A 138 7.11 -20.26 -1.45
CA SER A 138 8.16 -20.35 -0.42
C SER A 138 7.69 -19.93 0.97
N GLN A 139 6.45 -19.49 1.12
CA GLN A 139 5.90 -19.05 2.42
C GLN A 139 5.72 -20.26 3.34
N ASP A 140 6.17 -20.14 4.59
CA ASP A 140 5.88 -21.12 5.63
C ASP A 140 4.37 -21.23 5.85
N LYS A 141 3.88 -22.45 6.06
CA LYS A 141 2.44 -22.72 6.16
C LYS A 141 1.78 -22.12 7.41
N ASN A 142 2.56 -21.84 8.44
CA ASN A 142 2.09 -21.24 9.67
C ASN A 142 2.10 -19.71 9.60
N THR A 143 2.88 -19.13 8.68
CA THR A 143 2.96 -17.68 8.49
C THR A 143 1.75 -17.15 7.74
N VAL A 144 1.16 -16.10 8.27
CA VAL A 144 0.06 -15.34 7.66
C VAL A 144 0.61 -13.97 7.23
N LEU A 145 0.32 -13.59 6.00
CA LEU A 145 0.64 -12.27 5.47
C LEU A 145 -0.62 -11.41 5.48
N VAL A 146 -0.55 -10.27 6.13
CA VAL A 146 -1.61 -9.27 6.23
C VAL A 146 -1.17 -8.02 5.50
N TRP A 147 -1.96 -7.56 4.54
CA TRP A 147 -1.74 -6.27 3.92
C TRP A 147 -2.54 -5.21 4.68
N VAL A 148 -1.82 -4.24 5.24
CA VAL A 148 -2.37 -3.11 5.99
C VAL A 148 -2.08 -1.84 5.21
N TYR A 149 -3.04 -0.92 5.08
CA TYR A 149 -2.81 0.36 4.43
C TYR A 149 -3.64 1.48 5.06
N GLY A 150 -3.15 2.71 4.93
CA GLY A 150 -3.84 3.93 5.32
C GLY A 150 -3.86 4.95 4.20
N LEU A 151 -4.93 5.74 4.17
CA LEU A 151 -5.15 6.75 3.14
C LEU A 151 -4.84 8.18 3.64
N HIS A 152 -4.87 8.41 4.95
CA HIS A 152 -4.55 9.70 5.57
C HIS A 152 -3.17 9.60 6.22
N THR A 153 -2.12 9.63 5.39
CA THR A 153 -0.75 9.32 5.82
C THR A 153 -0.11 10.43 6.67
N ASP A 154 -0.68 11.63 6.65
CA ASP A 154 -0.30 12.83 7.40
C ASP A 154 -1.02 12.97 8.75
N CYS A 155 -2.06 12.15 8.99
CA CYS A 155 -2.79 12.14 10.27
C CYS A 155 -2.10 11.25 11.30
N GLU A 156 -2.30 11.57 12.60
CA GLU A 156 -1.90 10.70 13.70
C GLU A 156 -2.79 9.46 13.77
N GLY A 157 -2.22 8.33 14.20
CA GLY A 157 -2.98 7.10 14.48
C GLY A 157 -3.83 7.19 15.75
N ASN A 158 -4.67 6.19 15.97
CA ASN A 158 -5.47 6.07 17.19
C ASN A 158 -4.60 5.65 18.39
N TYR A 159 -3.67 4.74 18.18
CA TYR A 159 -2.73 4.23 19.17
C TYR A 159 -1.34 4.88 18.99
N VAL A 160 -0.79 4.82 17.78
CA VAL A 160 0.47 5.46 17.42
C VAL A 160 0.22 6.94 17.12
N ARG A 161 0.59 7.82 18.05
CA ARG A 161 0.36 9.29 17.97
C ARG A 161 1.36 9.98 17.05
N LYS A 162 1.39 9.56 15.77
CA LYS A 162 2.37 9.96 14.78
C LYS A 162 1.78 9.84 13.37
N PRO A 163 2.16 10.70 12.40
CA PRO A 163 1.77 10.52 11.01
C PRO A 163 2.19 9.15 10.47
N MET A 164 1.31 8.45 9.76
CA MET A 164 1.60 7.11 9.26
C MET A 164 2.88 7.08 8.39
N ARG A 165 3.07 8.11 7.56
CA ARG A 165 4.24 8.23 6.66
C ARG A 165 5.59 8.37 7.39
N GLU A 166 5.57 8.68 8.67
CA GLU A 166 6.76 8.78 9.52
C GLU A 166 6.99 7.55 10.39
N CYS A 167 6.13 6.52 10.24
CA CYS A 167 6.16 5.33 11.05
C CYS A 167 7.09 4.27 10.48
N THR A 168 7.70 3.51 11.40
CA THR A 168 8.38 2.25 11.09
C THR A 168 7.36 1.15 10.83
N GLY A 169 7.80 0.02 10.25
CA GLY A 169 6.92 -1.14 10.07
C GLY A 169 6.37 -1.67 11.39
N GLU A 170 7.17 -1.66 12.46
CA GLU A 170 6.73 -2.04 13.80
C GLU A 170 5.62 -1.12 14.33
N GLU A 171 5.74 0.19 14.18
CA GLU A 171 4.70 1.14 14.59
C GLU A 171 3.39 0.95 13.80
N ILE A 172 3.49 0.66 12.50
CA ILE A 172 2.30 0.34 11.69
C ILE A 172 1.65 -0.97 12.17
N CYS A 173 2.44 -1.96 12.51
CA CYS A 173 1.94 -3.20 13.11
C CYS A 173 1.25 -2.94 14.45
N GLN A 174 1.81 -2.11 15.33
CA GLN A 174 1.22 -1.75 16.61
C GLN A 174 -0.18 -1.12 16.44
N GLU A 175 -0.33 -0.17 15.54
CA GLU A 175 -1.62 0.46 15.24
C GLU A 175 -2.64 -0.58 14.74
N TRP A 176 -2.23 -1.48 13.84
CA TRP A 176 -3.10 -2.52 13.34
C TRP A 176 -3.51 -3.50 14.44
N LEU A 177 -2.58 -3.92 15.33
CA LEU A 177 -2.87 -4.80 16.46
C LEU A 177 -3.88 -4.17 17.44
N TYR A 178 -3.74 -2.88 17.70
CA TYR A 178 -4.74 -2.13 18.49
C TYR A 178 -6.13 -2.27 17.89
N HIS A 179 -6.27 -2.08 16.59
CA HIS A 179 -7.56 -2.13 15.90
C HIS A 179 -8.16 -3.53 15.75
N ILE A 180 -7.36 -4.58 15.82
CA ILE A 180 -7.90 -5.95 15.87
C ILE A 180 -8.22 -6.42 17.31
N GLY A 181 -8.06 -5.54 18.30
CA GLY A 181 -8.46 -5.75 19.67
C GLY A 181 -7.43 -6.47 20.53
N VAL A 182 -6.15 -6.38 20.19
CA VAL A 182 -5.06 -6.84 21.06
C VAL A 182 -4.99 -5.91 22.29
N PRO A 183 -4.85 -6.45 23.52
CA PRO A 183 -4.67 -5.63 24.72
C PRO A 183 -3.41 -4.75 24.62
N GLU A 184 -3.52 -3.49 25.06
CA GLU A 184 -2.45 -2.49 24.89
C GLU A 184 -1.10 -2.93 25.50
N ASP A 185 -1.13 -3.65 26.64
CA ASP A 185 0.05 -4.18 27.30
C ASP A 185 0.76 -5.32 26.54
N ARG A 186 0.10 -5.87 25.49
CA ARG A 186 0.64 -6.92 24.62
C ARG A 186 1.12 -6.41 23.27
N ILE A 187 0.68 -5.23 22.85
CA ILE A 187 0.89 -4.73 21.47
C ILE A 187 2.37 -4.65 21.11
N ALA A 188 3.20 -4.04 21.98
CA ALA A 188 4.62 -3.84 21.67
C ALA A 188 5.38 -5.16 21.48
N GLU A 189 5.12 -6.15 22.36
CA GLU A 189 5.76 -7.47 22.27
C GLU A 189 5.35 -8.20 21.00
N LEU A 190 4.05 -8.21 20.70
CA LEU A 190 3.52 -8.90 19.52
C LEU A 190 3.94 -8.23 18.21
N ALA A 191 4.03 -6.91 18.17
CA ALA A 191 4.53 -6.18 17.00
C ALA A 191 6.00 -6.48 16.71
N ALA A 192 6.84 -6.49 17.75
CA ALA A 192 8.26 -6.81 17.62
C ALA A 192 8.50 -8.22 17.04
N ASN A 193 7.60 -9.17 17.31
CA ASN A 193 7.70 -10.55 16.85
C ASN A 193 6.97 -10.81 15.51
N ALA A 194 6.05 -9.95 15.10
CA ALA A 194 5.19 -10.18 13.95
C ALA A 194 5.84 -9.87 12.59
N CYS A 195 6.85 -9.02 12.56
CA CYS A 195 7.39 -8.49 11.30
C CYS A 195 8.82 -8.95 11.00
N ASN A 196 9.21 -10.09 11.50
CA ASN A 196 10.54 -10.67 11.27
C ASN A 196 10.69 -11.27 9.87
#